data_963775e8ba20cab50b67a26917d8daeb
#
_entry.id   963775e8ba20cab50b67a26917d8daeb
#
_cell.length_a   1.000
_cell.length_b   1.000
_cell.length_c   1.000
_cell.angle_alpha   90.00
_cell.angle_beta   90.00
_cell.angle_gamma   90.00
#
_symmetry.space_group_name_H-M   'P 1'
#
loop_
_entity.id
_entity.type
_entity.pdbx_description
1 polymer ?
#
loop_
_entity_poly.entity_id
_entity_poly.type
_entity_poly.pdbx_seq_one_letter_code
_entity_poly.pdbx_strand_id
1 'polypeptide(L)' 'MKNWLTRAREASGLTAQQCADAIDLPISEYAQVERHPGTLTLNEIAALARAMGPAGETLIEGAFDSLRA' A
#
# COMPACT_ATOMS: atom_id res chain seq x y z
N MET A 1 -10.28 -11.78 -1.11
CA MET A 1 -10.39 -10.76 -2.17
C MET A 1 -9.26 -9.76 -2.04
N LYS A 2 -8.76 -9.29 -3.18
CA LYS A 2 -7.72 -8.27 -3.18
C LYS A 2 -8.32 -6.91 -2.86
N ASN A 3 -7.65 -6.20 -1.96
CA ASN A 3 -8.06 -4.84 -1.60
C ASN A 3 -7.27 -3.81 -2.41
N TRP A 4 -7.54 -2.52 -2.16
CA TRP A 4 -6.91 -1.42 -2.90
C TRP A 4 -5.39 -1.41 -2.76
N LEU A 5 -4.85 -1.80 -1.61
CA LEU A 5 -3.41 -1.81 -1.39
C LEU A 5 -2.74 -2.91 -2.23
N THR A 6 -3.26 -4.12 -2.17
CA THR A 6 -2.73 -5.25 -2.94
C THR A 6 -2.81 -4.98 -4.44
N ARG A 7 -3.92 -4.40 -4.89
CA ARG A 7 -4.10 -4.06 -6.31
C ARG A 7 -3.06 -3.03 -6.77
N ALA A 8 -2.83 -1.99 -5.97
CA ALA A 8 -1.84 -0.97 -6.32
C ALA A 8 -0.44 -1.57 -6.35
N ARG A 9 -0.10 -2.41 -5.40
CA ARG A 9 1.20 -3.08 -5.36
C ARG A 9 1.41 -3.93 -6.60
N GLU A 10 0.44 -4.75 -6.96
CA GLU A 10 0.55 -5.62 -8.14
C GLU A 10 0.62 -4.80 -9.43
N ALA A 11 -0.15 -3.73 -9.53
CA ALA A 11 -0.11 -2.85 -10.69
C ALA A 11 1.25 -2.18 -10.87
N SER A 12 1.96 -1.93 -9.78
CA SER A 12 3.29 -1.33 -9.81
C SER A 12 4.41 -2.34 -10.04
N GLY A 13 4.10 -3.64 -9.97
CA GLY A 13 5.09 -4.70 -10.14
C GLY A 13 5.98 -4.91 -8.92
N LEU A 14 5.62 -4.36 -7.76
CA LEU A 14 6.40 -4.51 -6.54
C LEU A 14 6.04 -5.79 -5.81
N THR A 15 7.05 -6.37 -5.14
CA THR A 15 6.83 -7.49 -4.24
C THR A 15 6.39 -6.96 -2.87
N ALA A 16 5.79 -7.83 -2.06
CA ALA A 16 5.44 -7.49 -0.69
C ALA A 16 6.67 -7.05 0.11
N GLN A 17 7.81 -7.71 -0.11
CA GLN A 17 9.05 -7.34 0.58
C GLN A 17 9.51 -5.92 0.22
N GLN A 18 9.41 -5.56 -1.06
CA GLN A 18 9.77 -4.22 -1.51
C GLN A 18 8.89 -3.15 -0.85
N CYS A 19 7.61 -3.42 -0.73
CA CYS A 19 6.69 -2.49 -0.05
C CYS A 19 6.96 -2.43 1.45
N ALA A 20 7.25 -3.56 2.08
CA ALA A 20 7.62 -3.59 3.49
C ALA A 20 8.87 -2.76 3.75
N ASP A 21 9.88 -2.88 2.88
CA ASP A 21 11.12 -2.10 2.99
C ASP A 21 10.83 -0.61 2.84
N ALA A 22 9.91 -0.24 1.96
CA ALA A 22 9.58 1.16 1.71
C ALA A 22 9.00 1.87 2.94
N ILE A 23 8.36 1.12 3.84
CA ILE A 23 7.77 1.67 5.06
C ILE A 23 8.44 1.16 6.33
N ASP A 24 9.62 0.58 6.19
CA ASP A 24 10.46 0.11 7.30
C ASP A 24 9.75 -0.90 8.23
N LEU A 25 8.98 -1.81 7.64
CA LEU A 25 8.31 -2.86 8.39
C LEU A 25 8.90 -4.22 8.07
N PRO A 26 8.99 -5.13 9.07
CA PRO A 26 9.24 -6.54 8.78
C PRO A 26 8.15 -7.11 7.90
N ILE A 27 8.48 -8.10 7.08
CA ILE A 27 7.52 -8.69 6.14
C ILE A 27 6.29 -9.27 6.87
N SER A 28 6.49 -9.81 8.06
CA SER A 28 5.38 -10.36 8.85
C SER A 28 4.37 -9.29 9.25
N GLU A 29 4.85 -8.10 9.60
CA GLU A 29 3.97 -6.96 9.93
C GLU A 29 3.34 -6.39 8.68
N TYR A 30 4.08 -6.32 7.57
CA TYR A 30 3.53 -5.85 6.32
C TYR A 30 2.38 -6.75 5.82
N ALA A 31 2.47 -8.06 6.06
CA ALA A 31 1.39 -8.98 5.70
C ALA A 31 0.09 -8.61 6.43
N GLN A 32 0.19 -8.16 7.68
CA GLN A 32 -0.98 -7.68 8.41
C GLN A 32 -1.53 -6.39 7.81
N VAL A 33 -0.65 -5.49 7.36
CA VAL A 33 -1.05 -4.24 6.71
C VAL A 33 -1.85 -4.54 5.43
N GLU A 34 -1.42 -5.51 4.64
CA GLU A 34 -2.17 -5.87 3.43
C GLU A 34 -3.55 -6.45 3.74
N ARG A 35 -3.72 -7.08 4.89
CA ARG A 35 -5.04 -7.56 5.33
C ARG A 35 -5.94 -6.42 5.82
N HIS A 36 -5.33 -5.40 6.41
CA HIS A 36 -6.03 -4.29 7.05
C HIS A 36 -5.39 -2.96 6.64
N PRO A 37 -5.49 -2.56 5.36
CA PRO A 37 -4.76 -1.39 4.87
C PRO A 37 -5.23 -0.07 5.49
N GLY A 38 -6.40 -0.05 6.11
CA GLY A 38 -6.86 1.13 6.85
C GLY A 38 -6.01 1.48 8.06
N THR A 39 -5.08 0.61 8.47
CA THR A 39 -4.15 0.91 9.57
C THR A 39 -2.94 1.73 9.13
N LEU A 40 -2.76 1.95 7.81
CA LEU A 40 -1.65 2.75 7.31
C LEU A 40 -1.79 4.22 7.72
N THR A 41 -0.66 4.82 8.09
CA THR A 41 -0.60 6.25 8.31
C THR A 41 -0.47 6.99 6.97
N LEU A 42 -0.75 8.30 6.96
CA LEU A 42 -0.56 9.11 5.76
C LEU A 42 0.90 9.10 5.29
N ASN A 43 1.85 9.11 6.23
CA ASN A 43 3.27 9.04 5.88
C ASN A 43 3.61 7.72 5.19
N GLU A 44 3.05 6.62 5.67
CA GLU A 44 3.25 5.30 5.07
C GLU A 44 2.64 5.23 3.68
N ILE A 45 1.43 5.76 3.51
CA ILE A 45 0.77 5.80 2.20
C ILE A 45 1.62 6.63 1.22
N ALA A 46 2.14 7.77 1.66
CA ALA A 46 3.00 8.61 0.82
C ALA A 46 4.29 7.89 0.43
N ALA A 47 4.89 7.16 1.37
CA ALA A 47 6.12 6.42 1.09
C ALA A 47 5.86 5.29 0.07
N LEU A 48 4.76 4.57 0.22
CA LEU A 48 4.37 3.53 -0.73
C LEU A 48 4.08 4.12 -2.11
N ALA A 49 3.37 5.25 -2.17
CA ALA A 49 3.07 5.92 -3.44
C ALA A 49 4.34 6.32 -4.17
N ARG A 50 5.34 6.82 -3.45
CA ARG A 50 6.65 7.16 -4.05
C ARG A 50 7.36 5.92 -4.59
N ALA A 51 7.31 4.82 -3.85
CA ALA A 51 7.93 3.56 -4.28
C ALA A 51 7.24 2.98 -5.51
N MET A 52 5.94 3.19 -5.63
CA MET A 52 5.14 2.66 -6.74
C MET A 52 5.26 3.51 -8.01
N GLY A 53 5.73 4.74 -7.90
CA GLY A 53 5.82 5.65 -9.05
C GLY A 53 4.44 5.99 -9.61
N PRO A 54 4.24 5.91 -10.95
CA PRO A 54 2.95 6.28 -11.55
C PRO A 54 1.75 5.51 -10.98
N ALA A 55 1.93 4.27 -10.56
CA ALA A 55 0.86 3.47 -9.95
C ALA A 55 0.49 3.97 -8.56
N GLY A 56 1.28 4.87 -7.97
CA GLY A 56 1.00 5.46 -6.67
C GLY A 56 -0.31 6.23 -6.63
N GLU A 57 -0.74 6.80 -7.76
CA GLU A 57 -2.03 7.48 -7.84
C GLU A 57 -3.18 6.53 -7.56
N THR A 58 -3.11 5.30 -8.06
CA THR A 58 -4.10 4.27 -7.81
C THR A 58 -4.18 3.95 -6.32
N LEU A 59 -3.04 3.90 -5.64
CA LEU A 59 -2.98 3.67 -4.20
C LEU A 59 -3.71 4.79 -3.45
N ILE A 60 -3.41 6.03 -3.79
CA ILE A 60 -4.00 7.20 -3.12
C ILE A 60 -5.51 7.25 -3.35
N GLU A 61 -5.95 7.02 -4.57
CA GLU A 61 -7.38 6.99 -4.90
C GLU A 61 -8.09 5.89 -4.12
N GLY A 62 -7.50 4.70 -4.06
CA GLY A 62 -8.08 3.60 -3.31
C GLY A 62 -8.21 3.90 -1.82
N ALA A 63 -7.20 4.55 -1.24
CA ALA A 63 -7.22 4.94 0.16
C ALA A 63 -8.33 5.95 0.44
N PHE A 64 -8.48 6.97 -0.41
CA PHE A 64 -9.53 7.96 -0.25
C PHE A 64 -10.92 7.36 -0.44
N ASP A 65 -11.10 6.51 -1.43
CA ASP A 65 -12.37 5.83 -1.65
C ASP A 65 -12.76 4.97 -0.45
N SER A 66 -11.80 4.32 0.17
CA SER A 66 -12.01 3.53 1.37
C SER A 66 -12.52 4.38 2.54
N LEU A 67 -12.05 5.63 2.64
CA LEU A 67 -12.49 6.54 3.70
C LEU A 67 -13.91 7.04 3.51
N ARG A 68 -14.40 7.04 2.28
CA ARG A 68 -15.77 7.47 1.97
C ARG A 68 -16.81 6.40 2.28
N ALA A 69 -16.39 5.16 2.29
CA ALA A 69 -17.31 4.03 2.41
C ALA A 69 -17.94 3.93 3.80
#